data_f76c26d5ac8d841d45ea120e619ddc95
#
_entry.id   f76c26d5ac8d841d45ea120e619ddc95
#
_cell.length_a   1.000
_cell.length_b   1.000
_cell.length_c   1.000
_cell.angle_alpha   90.00
_cell.angle_beta   90.00
_cell.angle_gamma   90.00
#
_symmetry.space_group_name_H-M   'P 1'
#
loop_
_entity.id
_entity.type
_entity.pdbx_description
1 polymer ?
#
loop_
_entity_poly.entity_id
_entity_poly.type
_entity_poly.pdbx_seq_one_letter_code
_entity_poly.pdbx_strand_id
1 'polypeptide(L)'
;MTIDLSKRSYQKELLDRDDIPFGDIRRNMFELDVINTWLGGHAISISGLRRLLSGRKDVRICEIGCGGGDNLRALVRWCHKKHIRIHVTGIDHNVHCIEVAKERWKDGEAQWIHSDYRHVTFGREKPDIIFSSLFCHHFTDEELVFQLRWMEANAGAGWFINDLHRHYLAYQSIRWLTKWFSGSYLVKNDAPLSVLRGFTRGEWQELLRLAGIDGSRIQWKWAFRWLISKSFLVE
;
A
#
# COMPACT_ATOMS: atom_id res chain seq x y z
N MET A 1 -28.30 -8.46 -7.11
CA MET A 1 -27.18 -9.40 -7.17
C MET A 1 -26.65 -9.61 -5.76
N THR A 2 -26.62 -10.85 -5.32
CA THR A 2 -25.98 -11.23 -4.04
C THR A 2 -24.47 -11.14 -4.22
N ILE A 3 -23.80 -10.36 -3.36
CA ILE A 3 -22.35 -10.20 -3.41
C ILE A 3 -21.71 -11.40 -2.72
N ASP A 4 -20.88 -12.13 -3.44
CA ASP A 4 -20.10 -13.23 -2.86
C ASP A 4 -18.83 -12.67 -2.21
N LEU A 5 -18.75 -12.79 -0.88
CA LEU A 5 -17.60 -12.41 -0.08
C LEU A 5 -16.80 -13.63 0.41
N SER A 6 -17.19 -14.85 0.01
CA SER A 6 -16.50 -16.07 0.44
C SER A 6 -15.13 -16.21 -0.21
N LYS A 7 -14.95 -15.65 -1.41
CA LYS A 7 -13.71 -15.70 -2.19
C LYS A 7 -13.27 -14.31 -2.61
N ARG A 8 -11.99 -14.12 -2.85
CA ARG A 8 -11.44 -12.89 -3.44
C ARG A 8 -11.98 -12.73 -4.86
N SER A 9 -12.35 -11.49 -5.23
CA SER A 9 -12.61 -11.13 -6.61
C SER A 9 -11.28 -10.94 -7.34
N TYR A 10 -11.18 -11.41 -8.57
CA TYR A 10 -10.05 -11.15 -9.48
C TYR A 10 -10.46 -10.24 -10.65
N GLN A 11 -11.63 -9.60 -10.56
CA GLN A 11 -12.05 -8.61 -11.54
C GLN A 11 -11.06 -7.44 -11.51
N LYS A 12 -10.54 -7.05 -12.70
CA LYS A 12 -9.60 -5.92 -12.82
C LYS A 12 -10.29 -4.59 -12.50
N GLU A 13 -9.57 -3.70 -11.86
CA GLU A 13 -9.99 -2.33 -11.63
C GLU A 13 -9.85 -1.51 -12.92
N LEU A 14 -10.61 -0.43 -13.03
CA LEU A 14 -10.49 0.48 -14.18
C LEU A 14 -9.11 1.14 -14.21
N LEU A 15 -8.55 1.45 -13.04
CA LEU A 15 -7.22 2.04 -12.92
C LEU A 15 -6.10 1.14 -13.47
N ASP A 16 -6.33 -0.18 -13.54
CA ASP A 16 -5.37 -1.14 -14.12
C ASP A 16 -5.29 -1.08 -15.66
N ARG A 17 -6.08 -0.22 -16.32
CA ARG A 17 -6.09 -0.05 -17.77
C ARG A 17 -5.05 0.97 -18.21
N ASP A 18 -4.50 0.76 -19.41
CA ASP A 18 -3.45 1.61 -19.99
C ASP A 18 -4.00 2.88 -20.68
N ASP A 19 -5.33 2.92 -20.95
CA ASP A 19 -5.98 3.99 -21.72
C ASP A 19 -6.65 5.08 -20.88
N ILE A 20 -6.36 5.14 -19.57
CA ILE A 20 -6.94 6.15 -18.68
C ILE A 20 -6.22 7.49 -18.85
N PRO A 21 -6.95 8.59 -19.14
CA PRO A 21 -6.35 9.92 -19.25
C PRO A 21 -5.66 10.36 -17.96
N PHE A 22 -4.50 11.03 -18.10
CA PHE A 22 -3.73 11.56 -16.97
C PHE A 22 -4.57 12.39 -15.98
N GLY A 23 -5.46 13.26 -16.49
CA GLY A 23 -6.34 14.07 -15.65
C GLY A 23 -7.25 13.25 -14.73
N ASP A 24 -7.72 12.09 -15.20
CA ASP A 24 -8.58 11.19 -14.43
C ASP A 24 -7.77 10.42 -13.38
N ILE A 25 -6.57 9.96 -13.73
CA ILE A 25 -5.63 9.34 -12.78
C ILE A 25 -5.24 10.34 -11.70
N ARG A 26 -4.89 11.56 -12.07
CA ARG A 26 -4.55 12.64 -11.13
C ARG A 26 -5.69 12.89 -10.14
N ARG A 27 -6.93 13.03 -10.64
CA ARG A 27 -8.11 13.19 -9.79
C ARG A 27 -8.31 11.99 -8.87
N ASN A 28 -8.19 10.78 -9.40
CA ASN A 28 -8.29 9.53 -8.64
C ASN A 28 -7.30 9.50 -7.47
N MET A 29 -6.03 9.82 -7.71
CA MET A 29 -4.99 9.86 -6.66
C MET A 29 -5.29 10.90 -5.58
N PHE A 30 -5.86 12.06 -5.94
CA PHE A 30 -6.29 13.06 -4.95
C PHE A 30 -7.44 12.55 -4.07
N GLU A 31 -8.46 11.94 -4.68
CA GLU A 31 -9.61 11.43 -3.93
C GLU A 31 -9.24 10.24 -3.05
N LEU A 32 -8.35 9.35 -3.52
CA LEU A 32 -7.82 8.25 -2.72
C LEU A 32 -7.02 8.76 -1.50
N ASP A 33 -6.20 9.80 -1.65
CA ASP A 33 -5.49 10.44 -0.54
C ASP A 33 -6.47 10.96 0.53
N VAL A 34 -7.57 11.61 0.11
CA VAL A 34 -8.63 12.06 1.02
C VAL A 34 -9.26 10.88 1.75
N ILE A 35 -9.65 9.83 1.03
CA ILE A 35 -10.24 8.62 1.61
C ILE A 35 -9.28 7.97 2.60
N ASN A 36 -8.00 7.80 2.23
CA ASN A 36 -6.97 7.23 3.08
C ASN A 36 -6.74 8.05 4.36
N THR A 37 -6.78 9.37 4.24
CA THR A 37 -6.68 10.27 5.39
C THR A 37 -7.85 10.07 6.34
N TRP A 38 -9.09 10.15 5.85
CA TRP A 38 -10.31 10.08 6.66
C TRP A 38 -10.55 8.70 7.27
N LEU A 39 -10.23 7.63 6.54
CA LEU A 39 -10.39 6.24 7.01
C LEU A 39 -9.14 5.72 7.76
N GLY A 40 -8.17 6.59 8.06
CA GLY A 40 -7.01 6.25 8.88
C GLY A 40 -5.95 5.39 8.19
N GLY A 41 -5.98 5.26 6.86
CA GLY A 41 -5.00 4.48 6.10
C GLY A 41 -3.56 4.92 6.35
N HIS A 42 -3.30 6.24 6.34
CA HIS A 42 -1.98 6.78 6.64
C HIS A 42 -1.53 6.52 8.09
N ALA A 43 -2.45 6.57 9.05
CA ALA A 43 -2.14 6.25 10.45
C ALA A 43 -1.73 4.77 10.64
N ILE A 44 -2.31 3.87 9.84
CA ILE A 44 -1.93 2.46 9.83
C ILE A 44 -0.52 2.29 9.27
N SER A 45 -0.18 2.95 8.14
CA SER A 45 1.16 2.94 7.57
C SER A 45 2.20 3.52 8.55
N ILE A 46 1.88 4.63 9.24
CA ILE A 46 2.70 5.18 10.32
C ILE A 46 2.89 4.16 11.47
N SER A 47 1.84 3.41 11.83
CA SER A 47 1.95 2.36 12.85
C SER A 47 2.88 1.23 12.43
N GLY A 48 2.84 0.84 11.14
CA GLY A 48 3.77 -0.14 10.55
C GLY A 48 5.21 0.34 10.61
N LEU A 49 5.48 1.56 10.12
CA LEU A 49 6.81 2.17 10.18
C LEU A 49 7.34 2.25 11.61
N ARG A 50 6.55 2.83 12.54
CA ARG A 50 6.94 3.00 13.95
C ARG A 50 7.39 1.70 14.59
N ARG A 51 6.76 0.59 14.24
CA ARG A 51 7.12 -0.73 14.78
C ARG A 51 8.48 -1.20 14.34
N LEU A 52 8.89 -0.87 13.10
CA LEU A 52 10.14 -1.34 12.50
C LEU A 52 11.33 -0.40 12.73
N LEU A 53 11.09 0.81 13.21
CA LEU A 53 12.14 1.80 13.44
C LEU A 53 13.14 1.40 14.51
N SER A 54 12.72 0.69 15.57
CA SER A 54 13.59 0.22 16.66
C SER A 54 14.61 1.26 17.14
N GLY A 55 14.15 2.51 17.34
CA GLY A 55 14.99 3.61 17.81
C GLY A 55 15.87 4.29 16.75
N ARG A 56 15.84 3.85 15.48
CA ARG A 56 16.59 4.51 14.39
C ARG A 56 16.20 5.97 14.25
N LYS A 57 17.21 6.81 14.01
CA LYS A 57 17.08 8.25 13.72
C LYS A 57 17.37 8.60 12.26
N ASP A 58 17.77 7.60 11.49
CA ASP A 58 17.98 7.66 10.05
C ASP A 58 17.45 6.37 9.44
N VAL A 59 16.60 6.45 8.41
CA VAL A 59 15.91 5.29 7.82
C VAL A 59 15.66 5.49 6.34
N ARG A 60 15.95 4.45 5.55
CA ARG A 60 15.57 4.35 4.14
C ARG A 60 14.31 3.52 4.01
N ILE A 61 13.28 4.08 3.39
CA ILE A 61 12.02 3.37 3.15
C ILE A 61 11.71 3.28 1.66
N CYS A 62 11.07 2.19 1.26
CA CYS A 62 10.60 2.00 -0.09
C CYS A 62 9.13 1.57 -0.09
N GLU A 63 8.28 2.28 -0.83
CA GLU A 63 6.90 1.87 -1.12
C GLU A 63 6.82 1.24 -2.50
N ILE A 64 6.30 0.01 -2.58
CA ILE A 64 5.95 -0.64 -3.85
C ILE A 64 4.45 -0.44 -4.12
N GLY A 65 4.11 -0.04 -5.37
CA GLY A 65 2.78 0.44 -5.71
C GLY A 65 2.48 1.78 -5.04
N CYS A 66 3.39 2.76 -5.16
CA CYS A 66 3.30 4.01 -4.40
C CYS A 66 2.21 4.97 -4.88
N GLY A 67 1.58 4.72 -6.04
CA GLY A 67 0.55 5.59 -6.59
C GLY A 67 0.98 7.06 -6.64
N GLY A 68 0.16 7.96 -6.14
CA GLY A 68 0.45 9.40 -6.03
C GLY A 68 1.32 9.80 -4.84
N GLY A 69 1.99 8.87 -4.15
CA GLY A 69 2.95 9.13 -3.07
C GLY A 69 2.34 9.65 -1.76
N ASP A 70 1.04 9.49 -1.54
CA ASP A 70 0.32 10.03 -0.39
C ASP A 70 0.78 9.40 0.94
N ASN A 71 0.98 8.08 0.98
CA ASN A 71 1.53 7.39 2.15
C ASN A 71 2.95 7.86 2.47
N LEU A 72 3.84 7.93 1.46
CA LEU A 72 5.21 8.42 1.65
C LEU A 72 5.21 9.82 2.24
N ARG A 73 4.36 10.74 1.74
CA ARG A 73 4.24 12.08 2.32
C ARG A 73 3.77 12.05 3.77
N ALA A 74 2.81 11.20 4.10
CA ALA A 74 2.33 11.07 5.48
C ALA A 74 3.43 10.55 6.41
N LEU A 75 4.22 9.57 5.96
CA LEU A 75 5.35 9.01 6.72
C LEU A 75 6.47 10.05 6.92
N VAL A 76 6.84 10.80 5.88
CA VAL A 76 7.86 11.86 5.96
C VAL A 76 7.45 12.92 6.96
N ARG A 77 6.22 13.44 6.87
CA ARG A 77 5.72 14.45 7.82
C ARG A 77 5.72 13.95 9.26
N TRP A 78 5.38 12.67 9.46
CA TRP A 78 5.45 12.08 10.79
C TRP A 78 6.90 11.94 11.29
N CYS A 79 7.82 11.48 10.44
CA CYS A 79 9.24 11.36 10.76
C CYS A 79 9.87 12.73 11.11
N HIS A 80 9.60 13.77 10.32
CA HIS A 80 10.06 15.13 10.60
C HIS A 80 9.60 15.62 11.99
N LYS A 81 8.32 15.40 12.34
CA LYS A 81 7.80 15.72 13.68
C LYS A 81 8.46 14.93 14.81
N LYS A 82 9.12 13.83 14.50
CA LYS A 82 9.85 12.98 15.45
C LYS A 82 11.36 13.14 15.37
N HIS A 83 11.86 14.10 14.58
CA HIS A 83 13.29 14.34 14.35
C HIS A 83 14.01 13.08 13.83
N ILE A 84 13.36 12.35 12.93
CA ILE A 84 13.91 11.18 12.24
C ILE A 84 14.22 11.60 10.80
N ARG A 85 15.48 11.40 10.37
CA ARG A 85 15.87 11.55 8.97
C ARG A 85 15.28 10.38 8.19
N ILE A 86 14.70 10.69 7.04
CA ILE A 86 14.05 9.68 6.23
C ILE A 86 14.41 9.88 4.76
N HIS A 87 14.82 8.80 4.09
CA HIS A 87 15.07 8.73 2.66
C HIS A 87 13.98 7.86 2.05
N VAL A 88 13.33 8.38 1.02
CA VAL A 88 12.16 7.71 0.44
C VAL A 88 12.39 7.31 -1.01
N THR A 89 11.92 6.11 -1.33
CA THR A 89 11.82 5.58 -2.70
C THR A 89 10.37 5.16 -2.94
N GLY A 90 9.78 5.64 -4.02
CA GLY A 90 8.48 5.18 -4.50
C GLY A 90 8.64 4.44 -5.82
N ILE A 91 8.06 3.24 -5.92
CA ILE A 91 8.05 2.42 -7.13
C ILE A 91 6.61 2.24 -7.58
N ASP A 92 6.32 2.53 -8.84
CA ASP A 92 5.02 2.23 -9.46
C ASP A 92 5.22 1.89 -10.94
N HIS A 93 4.41 0.99 -11.47
CA HIS A 93 4.46 0.61 -12.88
C HIS A 93 3.68 1.59 -13.77
N ASN A 94 2.78 2.39 -13.19
CA ASN A 94 2.00 3.39 -13.91
C ASN A 94 2.77 4.72 -13.94
N VAL A 95 3.19 5.14 -15.14
CA VAL A 95 3.94 6.39 -15.33
C VAL A 95 3.17 7.61 -14.84
N HIS A 96 1.85 7.65 -15.01
CA HIS A 96 1.03 8.77 -14.57
C HIS A 96 0.90 8.85 -13.05
N CYS A 97 0.91 7.72 -12.35
CA CYS A 97 1.01 7.71 -10.88
C CYS A 97 2.32 8.35 -10.43
N ILE A 98 3.44 8.01 -11.05
CA ILE A 98 4.76 8.60 -10.77
C ILE A 98 4.78 10.10 -11.08
N GLU A 99 4.16 10.54 -12.18
CA GLU A 99 4.03 11.98 -12.52
C GLU A 99 3.24 12.72 -11.43
N VAL A 100 2.10 12.18 -11.00
CA VAL A 100 1.30 12.77 -9.90
C VAL A 100 2.10 12.80 -8.60
N ALA A 101 2.85 11.75 -8.28
CA ALA A 101 3.69 11.71 -7.10
C ALA A 101 4.76 12.83 -7.12
N LYS A 102 5.44 13.02 -8.26
CA LYS A 102 6.44 14.09 -8.46
C LYS A 102 5.80 15.48 -8.36
N GLU A 103 4.65 15.72 -9.00
CA GLU A 103 3.93 17.01 -8.93
C GLU A 103 3.57 17.39 -7.49
N ARG A 104 3.17 16.42 -6.70
CA ARG A 104 2.66 16.63 -5.33
C ARG A 104 3.76 16.64 -4.28
N TRP A 105 4.97 16.22 -4.61
CA TRP A 105 6.06 16.12 -3.65
C TRP A 105 6.68 17.48 -3.34
N LYS A 106 6.67 17.85 -2.06
CA LYS A 106 7.22 19.12 -1.54
C LYS A 106 8.06 18.90 -0.27
N ASP A 107 8.26 17.66 0.14
CA ASP A 107 8.77 17.30 1.46
C ASP A 107 10.26 16.87 1.41
N GLY A 108 11.06 17.45 0.49
CA GLY A 108 12.49 17.17 0.35
C GLY A 108 12.81 16.22 -0.82
N GLU A 109 13.92 15.49 -0.72
CA GLU A 109 14.36 14.57 -1.76
C GLU A 109 13.60 13.25 -1.72
N ALA A 110 13.23 12.73 -2.88
CA ALA A 110 12.61 11.42 -3.05
C ALA A 110 13.05 10.80 -4.38
N GLN A 111 13.25 9.50 -4.37
CA GLN A 111 13.50 8.73 -5.57
C GLN A 111 12.17 8.14 -6.10
N TRP A 112 11.84 8.43 -7.35
CA TRP A 112 10.66 7.90 -8.01
C TRP A 112 11.07 7.00 -9.16
N ILE A 113 10.67 5.73 -9.10
CA ILE A 113 11.05 4.69 -10.06
C ILE A 113 9.78 4.23 -10.79
N HIS A 114 9.71 4.55 -12.10
CA HIS A 114 8.71 3.98 -12.99
C HIS A 114 9.18 2.60 -13.44
N SER A 115 8.73 1.56 -12.77
CA SER A 115 9.09 0.17 -13.06
C SER A 115 8.15 -0.80 -12.34
N ASP A 116 8.10 -2.03 -12.82
CA ASP A 116 7.66 -3.14 -11.99
C ASP A 116 8.71 -3.37 -10.88
N TYR A 117 8.26 -3.46 -9.62
CA TYR A 117 9.15 -3.64 -8.48
C TYR A 117 10.03 -4.89 -8.61
N ARG A 118 9.56 -5.92 -9.33
CA ARG A 118 10.30 -7.17 -9.59
C ARG A 118 11.60 -6.96 -10.34
N HIS A 119 11.69 -5.89 -11.11
CA HIS A 119 12.88 -5.53 -11.90
C HIS A 119 13.80 -4.51 -11.21
N VAL A 120 13.41 -4.04 -10.02
CA VAL A 120 14.21 -3.06 -9.29
C VAL A 120 15.27 -3.74 -8.43
N THR A 121 16.50 -3.26 -8.55
CA THR A 121 17.64 -3.69 -7.74
C THR A 121 18.20 -2.51 -6.95
N PHE A 122 18.42 -2.69 -5.67
CA PHE A 122 18.84 -1.64 -4.76
C PHE A 122 20.36 -1.65 -4.51
N GLY A 123 21.23 -1.70 -5.36
CA GLY A 123 22.69 -1.59 -5.19
C GLY A 123 23.19 -1.54 -3.74
N ARG A 124 24.03 -0.56 -3.41
CA ARG A 124 24.54 -0.36 -2.03
C ARG A 124 23.54 0.35 -1.09
N GLU A 125 22.53 1.00 -1.62
CA GLU A 125 21.54 1.78 -0.85
C GLU A 125 20.22 1.01 -0.68
N LYS A 126 20.32 -0.20 -0.16
CA LYS A 126 19.17 -1.05 0.12
C LYS A 126 18.23 -0.38 1.15
N PRO A 127 16.90 -0.40 0.94
CA PRO A 127 15.96 0.15 1.92
C PRO A 127 16.00 -0.64 3.23
N ASP A 128 15.96 0.09 4.36
CA ASP A 128 15.78 -0.54 5.67
C ASP A 128 14.40 -1.18 5.77
N ILE A 129 13.38 -0.46 5.30
CA ILE A 129 11.99 -0.90 5.39
C ILE A 129 11.34 -0.83 4.01
N ILE A 130 10.75 -1.94 3.59
CA ILE A 130 9.88 -1.99 2.40
C ILE A 130 8.43 -2.09 2.85
N PHE A 131 7.55 -1.38 2.17
CA PHE A 131 6.13 -1.51 2.44
C PHE A 131 5.27 -1.37 1.20
N SER A 132 4.01 -1.79 1.33
CA SER A 132 2.96 -1.50 0.36
C SER A 132 1.68 -1.10 1.07
N SER A 133 0.89 -0.25 0.42
CA SER A 133 -0.41 0.16 0.94
C SER A 133 -1.44 0.15 -0.18
N LEU A 134 -2.54 -0.59 0.02
CA LEU A 134 -3.61 -0.75 -0.96
C LEU A 134 -3.10 -1.23 -2.34
N PHE A 135 -2.24 -2.20 -2.33
CA PHE A 135 -1.56 -2.69 -3.52
C PHE A 135 -1.65 -4.22 -3.68
N CYS A 136 -1.57 -4.97 -2.57
CA CYS A 136 -1.55 -6.44 -2.63
C CYS A 136 -2.82 -7.03 -3.22
N HIS A 137 -3.97 -6.39 -3.06
CA HIS A 137 -5.24 -6.89 -3.59
C HIS A 137 -5.33 -6.91 -5.13
N HIS A 138 -4.38 -6.27 -5.85
CA HIS A 138 -4.29 -6.34 -7.32
C HIS A 138 -3.72 -7.65 -7.85
N PHE A 139 -3.13 -8.50 -7.00
CA PHE A 139 -2.35 -9.67 -7.41
C PHE A 139 -3.05 -10.99 -7.13
N THR A 140 -2.65 -12.03 -7.88
CA THR A 140 -3.00 -13.42 -7.58
C THR A 140 -2.25 -13.91 -6.35
N ASP A 141 -2.63 -15.07 -5.83
CA ASP A 141 -1.98 -15.63 -4.64
C ASP A 141 -0.51 -16.02 -4.93
N GLU A 142 -0.21 -16.51 -6.14
CA GLU A 142 1.15 -16.84 -6.59
C GLU A 142 2.04 -15.58 -6.66
N GLU A 143 1.49 -14.50 -7.24
CA GLU A 143 2.19 -13.21 -7.32
C GLU A 143 2.44 -12.62 -5.92
N LEU A 144 1.49 -12.78 -4.99
CA LEU A 144 1.64 -12.33 -3.61
C LEU A 144 2.70 -13.12 -2.85
N VAL A 145 2.77 -14.42 -3.05
CA VAL A 145 3.85 -15.26 -2.48
C VAL A 145 5.21 -14.77 -2.99
N PHE A 146 5.31 -14.46 -4.28
CA PHE A 146 6.52 -13.86 -4.84
C PHE A 146 6.83 -12.49 -4.22
N GLN A 147 5.84 -11.60 -4.12
CA GLN A 147 5.99 -10.27 -3.53
C GLN A 147 6.48 -10.34 -2.08
N LEU A 148 5.90 -11.21 -1.27
CA LEU A 148 6.32 -11.42 0.11
C LEU A 148 7.78 -11.86 0.21
N ARG A 149 8.19 -12.83 -0.61
CA ARG A 149 9.59 -13.28 -0.70
C ARG A 149 10.52 -12.18 -1.18
N TRP A 150 10.08 -11.38 -2.15
CA TRP A 150 10.85 -10.25 -2.64
C TRP A 150 11.05 -9.18 -1.56
N MET A 151 10.00 -8.84 -0.80
CA MET A 151 10.11 -7.90 0.32
C MET A 151 11.05 -8.45 1.41
N GLU A 152 10.94 -9.73 1.76
CA GLU A 152 11.82 -10.42 2.72
C GLU A 152 13.30 -10.36 2.30
N ALA A 153 13.59 -10.57 1.01
CA ALA A 153 14.94 -10.58 0.47
C ALA A 153 15.55 -9.17 0.35
N ASN A 154 14.73 -8.14 0.14
CA ASN A 154 15.18 -6.80 -0.20
C ASN A 154 15.13 -5.80 0.95
N ALA A 155 14.36 -6.01 2.00
CA ALA A 155 14.36 -5.15 3.17
C ALA A 155 15.56 -5.42 4.08
N GLY A 156 16.08 -4.38 4.73
CA GLY A 156 17.22 -4.49 5.66
C GLY A 156 16.80 -4.72 7.11
N ALA A 157 15.68 -4.15 7.55
CA ALA A 157 15.21 -4.22 8.93
C ALA A 157 13.83 -4.87 9.06
N GLY A 158 13.09 -4.95 7.96
CA GLY A 158 11.77 -5.55 7.94
C GLY A 158 10.85 -4.91 6.91
N TRP A 159 9.61 -5.37 6.91
CA TRP A 159 8.60 -4.90 5.98
C TRP A 159 7.21 -4.85 6.62
N PHE A 160 6.30 -4.09 6.01
CA PHE A 160 4.89 -4.12 6.37
C PHE A 160 3.98 -3.93 5.15
N ILE A 161 2.74 -4.45 5.29
CA ILE A 161 1.67 -4.32 4.31
C ILE A 161 0.45 -3.73 5.03
N ASN A 162 -0.19 -2.74 4.41
CA ASN A 162 -1.44 -2.15 4.83
C ASN A 162 -2.46 -2.37 3.72
N ASP A 163 -3.37 -3.35 3.88
CA ASP A 163 -4.33 -3.69 2.83
C ASP A 163 -5.74 -3.96 3.37
N LEU A 164 -6.70 -4.13 2.48
CA LEU A 164 -8.12 -4.18 2.77
C LEU A 164 -8.56 -5.51 3.40
N HIS A 165 -9.47 -5.41 4.36
CA HIS A 165 -10.22 -6.54 4.87
C HIS A 165 -11.50 -6.71 4.05
N ARG A 166 -11.67 -7.86 3.40
CA ARG A 166 -12.89 -8.24 2.68
C ARG A 166 -14.03 -8.46 3.67
N HIS A 167 -14.91 -7.46 3.78
CA HIS A 167 -16.01 -7.48 4.73
C HIS A 167 -17.25 -6.77 4.17
N TYR A 168 -18.44 -7.30 4.46
CA TYR A 168 -19.70 -6.75 3.94
C TYR A 168 -19.93 -5.28 4.31
N LEU A 169 -19.69 -4.92 5.57
CA LEU A 169 -19.83 -3.52 6.00
C LEU A 169 -18.83 -2.59 5.34
N ALA A 170 -17.58 -3.05 5.12
CA ALA A 170 -16.59 -2.28 4.38
C ALA A 170 -17.06 -1.98 2.96
N TYR A 171 -17.54 -3.02 2.27
CA TYR A 171 -18.07 -2.89 0.91
C TYR A 171 -19.24 -1.90 0.85
N GLN A 172 -20.24 -2.05 1.71
CA GLN A 172 -21.42 -1.18 1.70
C GLN A 172 -21.04 0.26 2.07
N SER A 173 -20.20 0.43 3.08
CA SER A 173 -19.76 1.76 3.51
C SER A 173 -19.01 2.50 2.42
N ILE A 174 -18.02 1.87 1.78
CA ILE A 174 -17.23 2.51 0.73
C ILE A 174 -18.06 2.79 -0.52
N ARG A 175 -18.97 1.89 -0.89
CA ARG A 175 -19.90 2.07 -2.01
C ARG A 175 -20.79 3.30 -1.83
N TRP A 176 -21.36 3.50 -0.61
CA TRP A 176 -22.16 4.67 -0.31
C TRP A 176 -21.32 5.94 -0.23
N LEU A 177 -20.17 5.87 0.43
CA LEU A 177 -19.26 7.00 0.56
C LEU A 177 -18.83 7.53 -0.82
N THR A 178 -18.34 6.65 -1.68
CA THR A 178 -17.86 7.05 -3.00
C THR A 178 -18.98 7.50 -3.93
N LYS A 179 -20.15 6.90 -3.85
CA LYS A 179 -21.33 7.31 -4.63
C LYS A 179 -21.70 8.78 -4.35
N TRP A 180 -21.65 9.21 -3.09
CA TRP A 180 -22.12 10.54 -2.69
C TRP A 180 -21.02 11.61 -2.68
N PHE A 181 -19.79 11.23 -2.37
CA PHE A 181 -18.71 12.19 -2.13
C PHE A 181 -17.58 12.16 -3.16
N SER A 182 -17.48 11.14 -4.00
CA SER A 182 -16.48 11.09 -5.06
C SER A 182 -17.01 11.75 -6.34
N GLY A 183 -16.14 12.48 -7.02
CA GLY A 183 -16.38 12.95 -8.37
C GLY A 183 -15.67 12.12 -9.43
N SER A 184 -14.76 11.21 -9.02
CA SER A 184 -14.04 10.31 -9.92
C SER A 184 -14.87 9.07 -10.22
N TYR A 185 -15.06 8.76 -11.49
CA TYR A 185 -15.70 7.50 -11.90
C TYR A 185 -14.82 6.30 -11.57
N LEU A 186 -13.49 6.46 -11.60
CA LEU A 186 -12.53 5.42 -11.18
C LEU A 186 -12.76 5.06 -9.72
N VAL A 187 -12.75 6.04 -8.80
CA VAL A 187 -12.98 5.79 -7.37
C VAL A 187 -14.34 5.14 -7.12
N LYS A 188 -15.40 5.58 -7.83
CA LYS A 188 -16.74 5.01 -7.68
C LYS A 188 -16.82 3.54 -8.08
N ASN A 189 -16.08 3.16 -9.12
CA ASN A 189 -16.01 1.79 -9.60
C ASN A 189 -15.05 0.93 -8.77
N ASP A 190 -13.83 1.43 -8.58
CA ASP A 190 -12.71 0.64 -8.09
C ASP A 190 -12.74 0.47 -6.57
N ALA A 191 -13.10 1.49 -5.80
CA ALA A 191 -13.04 1.39 -4.33
C ALA A 191 -13.95 0.28 -3.74
N PRO A 192 -15.20 0.06 -4.19
CA PRO A 192 -15.97 -1.11 -3.79
C PRO A 192 -15.36 -2.43 -4.28
N LEU A 193 -14.82 -2.46 -5.49
CA LEU A 193 -14.19 -3.64 -6.07
C LEU A 193 -12.92 -4.02 -5.31
N SER A 194 -12.09 -3.06 -4.94
CA SER A 194 -10.90 -3.27 -4.10
C SER A 194 -11.24 -3.98 -2.78
N VAL A 195 -12.39 -3.63 -2.15
CA VAL A 195 -12.85 -4.34 -0.95
C VAL A 195 -13.19 -5.81 -1.24
N LEU A 196 -13.79 -6.12 -2.39
CA LEU A 196 -14.07 -7.52 -2.80
C LEU A 196 -12.79 -8.30 -3.12
N ARG A 197 -11.72 -7.61 -3.51
CA ARG A 197 -10.38 -8.15 -3.75
C ARG A 197 -9.55 -8.26 -2.47
N GLY A 198 -9.99 -7.60 -1.38
CA GLY A 198 -9.34 -7.63 -0.07
C GLY A 198 -9.28 -9.03 0.54
N PHE A 199 -8.65 -9.13 1.68
CA PHE A 199 -8.26 -10.39 2.30
C PHE A 199 -9.03 -10.70 3.58
N THR A 200 -9.13 -11.96 3.92
CA THR A 200 -9.43 -12.45 5.27
C THR A 200 -8.12 -12.72 6.03
N ARG A 201 -8.23 -12.92 7.35
CA ARG A 201 -7.07 -13.30 8.17
C ARG A 201 -6.48 -14.65 7.75
N GLY A 202 -7.35 -15.62 7.43
CA GLY A 202 -6.92 -16.95 7.01
C GLY A 202 -6.14 -16.94 5.71
N GLU A 203 -6.55 -16.12 4.74
CA GLU A 203 -5.83 -15.95 3.48
C GLU A 203 -4.43 -15.35 3.72
N TRP A 204 -4.27 -14.34 4.58
CA TRP A 204 -2.94 -13.83 4.94
C TRP A 204 -2.07 -14.89 5.62
N GLN A 205 -2.64 -15.70 6.51
CA GLN A 205 -1.90 -16.79 7.16
C GLN A 205 -1.41 -17.81 6.13
N GLU A 206 -2.24 -18.19 5.17
CA GLU A 206 -1.88 -19.13 4.12
C GLU A 206 -0.82 -18.56 3.17
N LEU A 207 -0.95 -17.30 2.73
CA LEU A 207 0.03 -16.62 1.89
C LEU A 207 1.41 -16.57 2.56
N LEU A 208 1.47 -16.23 3.85
CA LEU A 208 2.72 -16.20 4.61
C LEU A 208 3.33 -17.59 4.75
N ARG A 209 2.51 -18.62 5.00
CA ARG A 209 2.95 -20.02 5.06
C ARG A 209 3.53 -20.48 3.71
N LEU A 210 2.85 -20.18 2.60
CA LEU A 210 3.32 -20.52 1.25
C LEU A 210 4.59 -19.75 0.86
N ALA A 211 4.76 -18.53 1.37
CA ALA A 211 5.98 -17.75 1.20
C ALA A 211 7.15 -18.26 2.06
N GLY A 212 6.91 -19.13 3.05
CA GLY A 212 7.91 -19.60 4.01
C GLY A 212 8.30 -18.52 5.03
N ILE A 213 7.37 -17.65 5.39
CA ILE A 213 7.62 -16.52 6.28
C ILE A 213 7.00 -16.75 7.65
N ASP A 214 7.85 -16.97 8.64
CA ASP A 214 7.48 -17.12 10.05
C ASP A 214 7.71 -15.84 10.85
N GLY A 215 7.11 -15.72 12.04
CA GLY A 215 7.31 -14.61 12.96
C GLY A 215 6.67 -13.28 12.52
N SER A 216 5.83 -13.29 11.48
CA SER A 216 5.07 -12.12 11.06
C SER A 216 3.86 -11.88 11.97
N ARG A 217 3.46 -10.62 12.08
CA ARG A 217 2.25 -10.22 12.83
C ARG A 217 1.15 -9.79 11.87
N ILE A 218 -0.07 -10.32 12.06
CA ILE A 218 -1.28 -9.94 11.35
C ILE A 218 -2.20 -9.24 12.33
N GLN A 219 -2.49 -7.96 12.10
CA GLN A 219 -3.33 -7.13 12.95
C GLN A 219 -4.47 -6.52 12.16
N TRP A 220 -5.69 -6.69 12.68
CA TRP A 220 -6.82 -5.92 12.19
C TRP A 220 -6.72 -4.45 12.64
N LYS A 221 -7.04 -3.53 11.75
CA LYS A 221 -7.03 -2.09 11.99
C LYS A 221 -8.36 -1.47 11.53
N TRP A 222 -8.77 -0.42 12.21
CA TRP A 222 -9.85 0.44 11.75
C TRP A 222 -9.39 1.23 10.49
N ALA A 223 -10.17 1.42 9.44
CA ALA A 223 -11.50 0.88 9.15
C ALA A 223 -11.37 -0.28 8.17
N PHE A 224 -11.57 -1.51 8.65
CA PHE A 224 -11.52 -2.73 7.84
C PHE A 224 -10.21 -2.88 7.07
N ARG A 225 -9.09 -2.87 7.76
CA ARG A 225 -7.77 -3.09 7.17
C ARG A 225 -6.95 -4.12 7.93
N TRP A 226 -6.00 -4.70 7.22
CA TRP A 226 -4.97 -5.54 7.78
C TRP A 226 -3.65 -4.79 7.78
N LEU A 227 -2.95 -4.82 8.89
CA LEU A 227 -1.53 -4.48 9.00
C LEU A 227 -0.77 -5.78 9.24
N ILE A 228 -0.03 -6.20 8.22
CA ILE A 228 0.89 -7.33 8.29
C ILE A 228 2.29 -6.75 8.41
N SER A 229 3.11 -7.26 9.32
CA SER A 229 4.48 -6.76 9.49
C SER A 229 5.42 -7.83 9.97
N LYS A 230 6.68 -7.76 9.51
CA LYS A 230 7.78 -8.58 10.00
C LYS A 230 8.98 -7.71 10.28
N SER A 231 9.55 -7.87 11.48
CA SER A 231 10.83 -7.27 11.89
C SER A 231 11.92 -8.33 11.77
N PHE A 232 13.09 -7.94 11.26
CA PHE A 232 14.28 -8.80 11.22
C PHE A 232 15.17 -8.55 12.45
N LEU A 233 14.83 -7.54 13.23
CA LEU A 233 15.53 -7.25 14.49
C LEU A 233 14.96 -8.17 15.56
N VAL A 234 15.82 -8.90 16.22
CA VAL A 234 15.46 -9.69 17.41
C VAL A 234 15.05 -8.71 18.51
N GLU A 235 13.85 -8.88 19.04
CA GLU A 235 13.38 -8.17 20.24
C GLU A 235 14.17 -8.59 21.48
#